data_8cdaf7a77a6edb8c9002c9dea61c993d
#
_entry.id   8cdaf7a77a6edb8c9002c9dea61c993d
#
_cell.length_a   1.000
_cell.length_b   1.000
_cell.length_c   1.000
_cell.angle_alpha   90.00
_cell.angle_beta   90.00
_cell.angle_gamma   90.00
#
_symmetry.space_group_name_H-M   'P 1'
#
loop_
_entity.id
_entity.type
_entity.pdbx_description
1 polymer ?
#
loop_
_entity_poly.entity_id
_entity_poly.type
_entity_poly.pdbx_seq_one_letter_code
_entity_poly.pdbx_strand_id
1 'polypeptide(L)'
;MNKCGDSIRVVHPLFQEEGGGSIPTSPLQLHIGEISSKQAILLNELWHSRMPRLDCYAVCKPCFAAEFENIFYAIAMWSLPIAANRLKNGKESLELRRMAIADDAPKNTASRMLKIMTMMIRKQRPDIKRLISYQDTGVHSGTIYAAAGWNPAHKGKYQTWGKHSKRPGQIEQSKSDKVRWEFTL
;
A
#
# COMPACT_ATOMS: atom_id res chain seq x y z
N MET A 1 31.48 0.15 7.45
CA MET A 1 31.31 0.46 6.01
C MET A 1 29.83 0.69 5.76
N ASN A 2 29.38 1.95 5.77
CA ASN A 2 28.00 2.32 5.49
C ASN A 2 27.78 2.25 4.00
N LYS A 3 26.98 1.28 3.54
CA LYS A 3 26.41 1.31 2.19
C LYS A 3 25.31 2.36 2.20
N CYS A 4 25.65 3.57 1.76
CA CYS A 4 24.69 4.55 1.30
C CYS A 4 24.04 3.91 0.05
N GLY A 5 22.84 3.34 0.20
CA GLY A 5 22.07 2.82 -0.93
C GLY A 5 21.57 4.03 -1.71
N ASP A 6 22.00 4.16 -2.95
CA ASP A 6 21.41 5.12 -3.88
C ASP A 6 19.90 4.86 -3.97
N SER A 7 19.11 5.81 -3.48
CA SER A 7 17.66 5.76 -3.58
C SER A 7 17.30 5.78 -5.07
N ILE A 8 16.71 4.72 -5.58
CA ILE A 8 16.27 4.67 -6.98
C ILE A 8 15.11 5.65 -7.11
N ARG A 9 15.38 6.81 -7.70
CA ARG A 9 14.36 7.81 -8.03
C ARG A 9 13.64 7.40 -9.30
N VAL A 10 12.33 7.25 -9.21
CA VAL A 10 11.49 6.93 -10.36
C VAL A 10 10.76 8.20 -10.81
N VAL A 11 11.21 8.73 -11.92
CA VAL A 11 10.62 9.91 -12.56
C VAL A 11 9.37 9.50 -13.34
N HIS A 12 8.34 10.33 -13.33
CA HIS A 12 7.12 10.12 -14.11
C HIS A 12 7.47 10.09 -15.62
N PRO A 13 7.03 9.07 -16.38
CA PRO A 13 7.50 8.84 -17.76
C PRO A 13 7.15 9.95 -18.77
N LEU A 14 6.28 10.89 -18.41
CA LEU A 14 5.90 12.02 -19.29
C LEU A 14 6.83 13.23 -19.16
N PHE A 15 7.76 13.24 -18.22
CA PHE A 15 8.64 14.39 -17.96
C PHE A 15 10.07 13.90 -17.76
N GLN A 16 10.81 13.82 -18.85
CA GLN A 16 12.27 13.67 -18.81
C GLN A 16 12.87 15.06 -18.68
N GLU A 17 13.04 15.57 -17.48
CA GLU A 17 13.93 16.71 -17.25
C GLU A 17 15.11 16.24 -16.39
N GLU A 18 16.31 16.46 -16.91
CA GLU A 18 17.57 16.42 -16.19
C GLU A 18 17.58 17.57 -15.18
N GLY A 19 16.97 17.36 -14.04
CA GLY A 19 16.94 18.34 -12.96
C GLY A 19 17.08 17.65 -11.63
N GLY A 20 18.10 17.99 -10.87
CA GLY A 20 18.19 17.65 -9.48
C GLY A 20 17.05 18.30 -8.72
N GLY A 21 15.84 17.71 -8.79
CA GLY A 21 14.66 18.20 -8.06
C GLY A 21 14.93 18.28 -6.58
N SER A 22 14.29 19.21 -5.91
CA SER A 22 14.37 19.32 -4.45
C SER A 22 13.76 18.05 -3.81
N ILE A 23 14.35 17.59 -2.70
CA ILE A 23 13.80 16.45 -1.94
C ILE A 23 12.69 16.99 -1.05
N PRO A 24 11.48 16.39 -1.05
CA PRO A 24 10.41 16.86 -0.19
C PRO A 24 10.78 16.64 1.29
N THR A 25 10.68 17.68 2.08
CA THR A 25 10.98 17.64 3.53
C THR A 25 9.75 17.37 4.37
N SER A 26 8.56 17.50 3.77
CA SER A 26 7.26 17.31 4.43
C SER A 26 6.35 16.44 3.57
N PRO A 27 5.57 15.52 4.16
CA PRO A 27 4.55 14.78 3.42
C PRO A 27 3.46 15.69 2.83
N LEU A 28 3.32 16.92 3.31
CA LEU A 28 2.37 17.90 2.79
C LEU A 28 2.73 18.39 1.38
N GLN A 29 3.97 18.29 0.99
CA GLN A 29 4.45 18.64 -0.36
C GLN A 29 4.09 17.57 -1.40
N LEU A 30 3.82 16.33 -0.94
CA LEU A 30 3.48 15.24 -1.83
C LEU A 30 2.07 15.40 -2.40
N HIS A 31 1.93 15.37 -3.70
CA HIS A 31 0.64 15.19 -4.37
C HIS A 31 0.27 13.71 -4.39
N ILE A 32 -0.97 13.38 -4.03
CA ILE A 32 -1.45 11.99 -4.03
C ILE A 32 -2.51 11.88 -5.13
N GLY A 33 -2.21 11.07 -6.12
CA GLY A 33 -3.04 10.85 -7.30
C GLY A 33 -3.21 9.38 -7.66
N GLU A 34 -4.17 9.11 -8.52
CA GLU A 34 -4.40 7.77 -9.06
C GLU A 34 -3.40 7.48 -10.18
N ILE A 35 -2.85 6.27 -10.18
CA ILE A 35 -1.91 5.78 -11.20
C ILE A 35 -2.40 4.46 -11.80
N SER A 36 -1.80 4.08 -12.93
CA SER A 36 -2.08 2.78 -13.54
C SER A 36 -1.58 1.62 -12.67
N SER A 37 -2.29 0.49 -12.71
CA SER A 37 -1.84 -0.73 -12.01
C SER A 37 -0.46 -1.20 -12.47
N LYS A 38 -0.10 -0.97 -13.74
CA LYS A 38 1.22 -1.30 -14.30
C LYS A 38 2.33 -0.50 -13.61
N GLN A 39 2.14 0.82 -13.47
CA GLN A 39 3.10 1.69 -12.76
C GLN A 39 3.20 1.30 -11.27
N ALA A 40 2.06 1.08 -10.62
CA ALA A 40 2.04 0.69 -9.21
C ALA A 40 2.79 -0.60 -8.93
N ILE A 41 2.73 -1.59 -9.82
CA ILE A 41 3.45 -2.86 -9.69
C ILE A 41 4.94 -2.64 -9.81
N LEU A 42 5.41 -1.88 -10.81
CA LEU A 42 6.84 -1.57 -10.97
C LEU A 42 7.41 -0.88 -9.73
N LEU A 43 6.71 0.12 -9.19
CA LEU A 43 7.12 0.81 -7.98
C LEU A 43 7.07 -0.09 -6.73
N ASN A 44 6.10 -1.01 -6.67
CA ASN A 44 6.04 -2.01 -5.60
C ASN A 44 7.23 -2.96 -5.63
N GLU A 45 7.65 -3.40 -6.81
CA GLU A 45 8.83 -4.26 -6.99
C GLU A 45 10.11 -3.56 -6.50
N LEU A 46 10.22 -2.26 -6.71
CA LEU A 46 11.37 -1.47 -6.27
C LEU A 46 11.42 -1.27 -4.75
N TRP A 47 10.28 -0.99 -4.11
CA TRP A 47 10.27 -0.48 -2.73
C TRP A 47 9.73 -1.47 -1.70
N HIS A 48 8.94 -2.48 -2.10
CA HIS A 48 8.34 -3.38 -1.13
C HIS A 48 9.31 -4.51 -0.74
N SER A 49 9.99 -4.37 0.37
CA SER A 49 11.03 -5.28 0.86
C SER A 49 10.57 -6.74 1.03
N ARG A 50 9.30 -6.99 1.36
CA ARG A 50 8.81 -8.33 1.70
C ARG A 50 7.96 -8.99 0.63
N MET A 51 7.21 -8.23 -0.14
CA MET A 51 6.28 -8.74 -1.14
C MET A 51 6.38 -7.92 -2.44
N PRO A 52 7.57 -7.88 -3.07
CA PRO A 52 7.77 -7.07 -4.27
C PRO A 52 6.92 -7.58 -5.45
N ARG A 53 6.73 -8.90 -5.58
CA ARG A 53 6.01 -9.48 -6.70
C ARG A 53 4.50 -9.48 -6.49
N LEU A 54 3.76 -9.20 -7.54
CA LEU A 54 2.32 -9.33 -7.60
C LEU A 54 1.94 -10.00 -8.92
N ASP A 55 1.43 -11.23 -8.83
CA ASP A 55 1.19 -12.08 -10.01
C ASP A 55 -0.07 -11.72 -10.82
N CYS A 56 -0.85 -10.72 -10.38
CA CYS A 56 -2.12 -10.37 -11.04
C CYS A 56 -2.34 -8.87 -11.16
N TYR A 57 -2.06 -8.33 -12.35
CA TYR A 57 -2.22 -6.91 -12.69
C TYR A 57 -3.68 -6.43 -12.66
N ALA A 58 -4.61 -7.31 -13.05
CA ALA A 58 -6.01 -6.92 -13.27
C ALA A 58 -6.82 -6.73 -11.98
N VAL A 59 -6.31 -7.20 -10.84
CA VAL A 59 -7.07 -7.28 -9.58
C VAL A 59 -6.92 -6.03 -8.71
N CYS A 60 -5.88 -5.22 -8.92
CA CYS A 60 -5.61 -4.06 -8.07
C CYS A 60 -6.11 -2.76 -8.71
N LYS A 61 -7.28 -2.31 -8.27
CA LYS A 61 -7.88 -1.01 -8.61
C LYS A 61 -8.74 -0.51 -7.45
N PRO A 62 -8.64 0.78 -7.06
CA PRO A 62 -7.72 1.80 -7.59
C PRO A 62 -6.27 1.60 -7.12
N CYS A 63 -5.32 2.23 -7.81
CA CYS A 63 -3.93 2.36 -7.37
C CYS A 63 -3.57 3.83 -7.25
N PHE A 64 -2.81 4.17 -6.23
CA PHE A 64 -2.41 5.55 -5.94
C PHE A 64 -0.90 5.66 -5.79
N ALA A 65 -0.38 6.83 -6.11
CA ALA A 65 1.00 7.20 -5.79
C ALA A 65 1.05 8.55 -5.09
N ALA A 66 2.12 8.75 -4.33
CA ALA A 66 2.52 10.04 -3.81
C ALA A 66 3.72 10.53 -4.61
N GLU A 67 3.64 11.73 -5.15
CA GLU A 67 4.66 12.32 -6.01
C GLU A 67 5.01 13.75 -5.58
N PHE A 68 6.22 14.18 -5.89
CA PHE A 68 6.68 15.55 -5.77
C PHE A 68 7.63 15.85 -6.92
N GLU A 69 7.39 16.93 -7.65
CA GLU A 69 8.18 17.33 -8.82
C GLU A 69 8.40 16.16 -9.81
N ASN A 70 7.32 15.45 -10.13
CA ASN A 70 7.31 14.29 -11.03
C ASN A 70 8.14 13.08 -10.57
N ILE A 71 8.54 13.04 -9.30
CA ILE A 71 9.24 11.91 -8.69
C ILE A 71 8.26 11.20 -7.74
N PHE A 72 8.15 9.88 -7.86
CA PHE A 72 7.33 9.07 -6.98
C PHE A 72 8.07 8.75 -5.66
N TYR A 73 7.32 8.79 -4.55
CA TYR A 73 7.83 8.51 -3.20
C TYR A 73 7.05 7.41 -2.46
N ALA A 74 5.85 7.10 -2.91
CA ALA A 74 5.06 6.02 -2.32
C ALA A 74 4.01 5.51 -3.29
N ILE A 75 3.58 4.25 -3.10
CA ILE A 75 2.45 3.64 -3.81
C ILE A 75 1.50 2.93 -2.87
N ALA A 76 0.26 2.79 -3.29
CA ALA A 76 -0.73 1.94 -2.64
C ALA A 76 -1.63 1.29 -3.68
N MET A 77 -1.94 0.02 -3.45
CA MET A 77 -2.74 -0.81 -4.36
C MET A 77 -3.93 -1.41 -3.62
N TRP A 78 -5.11 -1.15 -4.13
CA TRP A 78 -6.37 -1.63 -3.56
C TRP A 78 -7.00 -2.70 -4.44
N SER A 79 -7.77 -3.61 -3.84
CA SER A 79 -8.60 -4.59 -4.56
C SER A 79 -9.81 -4.98 -3.74
N LEU A 80 -10.69 -5.78 -4.32
CA LEU A 80 -11.66 -6.51 -3.52
C LEU A 80 -10.92 -7.44 -2.53
N PRO A 81 -11.48 -7.67 -1.32
CA PRO A 81 -10.88 -8.57 -0.35
C PRO A 81 -10.68 -9.99 -0.91
N ILE A 82 -9.52 -10.60 -0.60
CA ILE A 82 -9.25 -12.00 -1.02
C ILE A 82 -10.11 -12.98 -0.23
N ALA A 83 -10.33 -12.71 1.06
CA ALA A 83 -11.08 -13.61 1.91
C ALA A 83 -12.56 -13.60 1.51
N ALA A 84 -13.06 -14.73 1.00
CA ALA A 84 -14.45 -14.88 0.53
C ALA A 84 -15.48 -14.46 1.59
N ASN A 85 -15.20 -14.69 2.88
CA ASN A 85 -16.07 -14.25 3.97
C ASN A 85 -16.23 -12.72 4.06
N ARG A 86 -15.36 -11.92 3.45
CA ARG A 86 -15.48 -10.45 3.38
C ARG A 86 -16.40 -9.97 2.26
N LEU A 87 -16.76 -10.87 1.37
CA LEU A 87 -17.64 -10.61 0.22
C LEU A 87 -19.07 -11.12 0.44
N LYS A 88 -19.38 -11.70 1.61
CA LYS A 88 -20.73 -12.24 1.91
C LYS A 88 -21.84 -11.21 1.80
N ASN A 89 -21.55 -9.95 2.09
CA ASN A 89 -22.49 -8.82 2.02
C ASN A 89 -22.35 -8.01 0.73
N GLY A 90 -21.78 -8.60 -0.34
CA GLY A 90 -21.52 -7.91 -1.60
C GLY A 90 -20.11 -7.31 -1.69
N LYS A 91 -19.89 -6.56 -2.78
CA LYS A 91 -18.56 -5.97 -3.09
C LYS A 91 -18.39 -4.59 -2.45
N GLU A 92 -18.89 -4.38 -1.25
CA GLU A 92 -18.89 -3.09 -0.55
C GLU A 92 -17.61 -2.79 0.23
N SER A 93 -16.60 -3.62 0.07
CA SER A 93 -15.31 -3.45 0.78
C SER A 93 -14.14 -3.44 -0.20
N LEU A 94 -13.13 -2.59 0.07
CA LEU A 94 -11.82 -2.63 -0.56
C LEU A 94 -10.75 -3.00 0.45
N GLU A 95 -9.78 -3.79 0.02
CA GLU A 95 -8.60 -4.20 0.79
C GLU A 95 -7.35 -3.52 0.25
N LEU A 96 -6.59 -2.87 1.13
CA LEU A 96 -5.26 -2.39 0.81
C LEU A 96 -4.31 -3.59 0.70
N ARG A 97 -3.96 -3.92 -0.53
CA ARG A 97 -3.13 -5.09 -0.85
C ARG A 97 -1.66 -4.85 -0.65
N ARG A 98 -1.21 -3.69 -1.03
CA ARG A 98 0.19 -3.26 -0.95
C ARG A 98 0.26 -1.78 -0.66
N MET A 99 1.25 -1.42 0.13
CA MET A 99 1.71 -0.06 0.30
C MET A 99 3.22 -0.12 0.42
N ALA A 100 3.90 0.60 -0.43
CA ALA A 100 5.34 0.70 -0.42
C ALA A 100 5.75 2.17 -0.43
N ILE A 101 6.77 2.48 0.35
CA ILE A 101 7.28 3.83 0.58
C ILE A 101 8.76 3.83 0.23
N ALA A 102 9.21 4.78 -0.56
CA ALA A 102 10.62 4.97 -0.86
C ALA A 102 11.39 5.39 0.42
N ASP A 103 12.65 5.02 0.51
CA ASP A 103 13.47 5.26 1.70
C ASP A 103 13.69 6.75 1.99
N ASP A 104 13.68 7.58 0.94
CA ASP A 104 13.84 9.04 1.00
C ASP A 104 12.51 9.80 1.14
N ALA A 105 11.39 9.09 1.25
CA ALA A 105 10.09 9.73 1.46
C ALA A 105 10.01 10.42 2.83
N PRO A 106 9.36 11.58 2.93
CA PRO A 106 9.16 12.28 4.20
C PRO A 106 8.45 11.41 5.24
N LYS A 107 8.78 11.62 6.53
CA LYS A 107 8.06 10.97 7.63
C LYS A 107 6.55 11.23 7.52
N ASN A 108 5.74 10.26 7.96
CA ASN A 108 4.27 10.30 7.92
C ASN A 108 3.64 10.26 6.52
N THR A 109 4.40 10.01 5.45
CA THR A 109 3.86 9.81 4.10
C THR A 109 2.78 8.73 4.07
N ALA A 110 3.01 7.58 4.72
CA ALA A 110 2.06 6.47 4.75
C ALA A 110 0.70 6.86 5.38
N SER A 111 0.70 7.49 6.55
CA SER A 111 -0.54 7.88 7.24
C SER A 111 -1.30 8.98 6.50
N ARG A 112 -0.58 9.96 5.93
CA ARG A 112 -1.17 10.99 5.07
C ARG A 112 -1.80 10.35 3.82
N MET A 113 -1.08 9.46 3.17
CA MET A 113 -1.56 8.76 1.98
C MET A 113 -2.81 7.96 2.28
N LEU A 114 -2.85 7.19 3.39
CA LEU A 114 -4.05 6.48 3.84
C LEU A 114 -5.24 7.40 4.01
N LYS A 115 -5.06 8.56 4.65
CA LYS A 115 -6.15 9.52 4.87
C LYS A 115 -6.69 10.10 3.57
N ILE A 116 -5.81 10.49 2.65
CA ILE A 116 -6.23 11.09 1.36
C ILE A 116 -6.90 10.04 0.48
N MET A 117 -6.35 8.83 0.38
CA MET A 117 -6.97 7.73 -0.39
C MET A 117 -8.37 7.41 0.14
N THR A 118 -8.57 7.40 1.46
CA THR A 118 -9.90 7.21 2.07
C THR A 118 -10.90 8.24 1.55
N MET A 119 -10.50 9.52 1.49
CA MET A 119 -11.35 10.60 0.97
C MET A 119 -11.63 10.44 -0.54
N MET A 120 -10.61 10.08 -1.31
CA MET A 120 -10.75 9.88 -2.76
C MET A 120 -11.66 8.68 -3.07
N ILE A 121 -11.46 7.55 -2.40
CA ILE A 121 -12.28 6.34 -2.57
C ILE A 121 -13.74 6.65 -2.18
N ARG A 122 -13.98 7.34 -1.06
CA ARG A 122 -15.34 7.76 -0.66
C ARG A 122 -16.04 8.57 -1.75
N LYS A 123 -15.31 9.47 -2.41
CA LYS A 123 -15.87 10.31 -3.49
C LYS A 123 -16.09 9.55 -4.79
N GLN A 124 -15.14 8.70 -5.17
CA GLN A 124 -15.14 8.02 -6.47
C GLN A 124 -15.96 6.72 -6.47
N ARG A 125 -16.07 6.06 -5.31
CA ARG A 125 -16.69 4.76 -5.14
C ARG A 125 -17.72 4.78 -4.01
N PRO A 126 -18.88 5.42 -4.20
CA PRO A 126 -19.94 5.48 -3.18
C PRO A 126 -20.58 4.12 -2.88
N ASP A 127 -20.34 3.13 -3.73
CA ASP A 127 -20.67 1.71 -3.54
C ASP A 127 -19.82 1.05 -2.45
N ILE A 128 -18.63 1.55 -2.17
CA ILE A 128 -17.75 1.03 -1.13
C ILE A 128 -18.11 1.65 0.21
N LYS A 129 -18.34 0.80 1.22
CA LYS A 129 -18.71 1.22 2.58
C LYS A 129 -17.58 1.03 3.59
N ARG A 130 -16.60 0.18 3.26
CA ARG A 130 -15.55 -0.21 4.20
C ARG A 130 -14.21 -0.40 3.51
N LEU A 131 -13.17 0.09 4.14
CA LEU A 131 -11.78 -0.15 3.78
C LEU A 131 -11.15 -1.10 4.81
N ILE A 132 -10.32 -2.02 4.33
CA ILE A 132 -9.67 -3.06 5.14
C ILE A 132 -8.18 -3.06 4.85
N SER A 133 -7.36 -3.27 5.87
CA SER A 133 -5.93 -3.54 5.71
C SER A 133 -5.44 -4.53 6.77
N TYR A 134 -4.36 -5.22 6.48
CA TYR A 134 -3.73 -6.18 7.38
C TYR A 134 -2.32 -5.73 7.75
N GLN A 135 -2.13 -5.43 9.02
CA GLN A 135 -0.84 -5.14 9.62
C GLN A 135 -0.13 -6.45 9.97
N ASP A 136 1.14 -6.55 9.64
CA ASP A 136 2.05 -7.55 10.16
C ASP A 136 2.68 -7.02 11.45
N THR A 137 2.34 -7.62 12.61
CA THR A 137 2.81 -7.12 13.91
C THR A 137 4.29 -7.36 14.16
N GLY A 138 4.92 -8.27 13.43
CA GLY A 138 6.36 -8.49 13.49
C GLY A 138 7.17 -7.43 12.74
N VAL A 139 6.51 -6.57 11.97
CA VAL A 139 7.17 -5.56 11.12
C VAL A 139 6.75 -4.15 11.48
N HIS A 140 5.46 -3.95 11.79
CA HIS A 140 4.86 -2.63 11.97
C HIS A 140 4.11 -2.52 13.29
N SER A 141 4.20 -1.37 13.93
CA SER A 141 3.44 -1.03 15.15
C SER A 141 1.98 -0.68 14.89
N GLY A 142 1.58 -0.46 13.62
CA GLY A 142 0.22 -0.04 13.25
C GLY A 142 -0.04 1.47 13.40
N THR A 143 0.93 2.26 13.77
CA THR A 143 0.81 3.72 13.98
C THR A 143 0.28 4.46 12.77
N ILE A 144 0.61 4.02 11.55
CA ILE A 144 0.13 4.64 10.31
C ILE A 144 -1.40 4.57 10.19
N TYR A 145 -2.01 3.47 10.63
CA TYR A 145 -3.47 3.28 10.61
C TYR A 145 -4.15 4.14 11.67
N ALA A 146 -3.64 4.09 12.90
CA ALA A 146 -4.17 4.91 13.99
C ALA A 146 -4.10 6.41 13.65
N ALA A 147 -2.95 6.88 13.12
CA ALA A 147 -2.78 8.26 12.69
C ALA A 147 -3.71 8.67 11.52
N ALA A 148 -4.12 7.71 10.69
CA ALA A 148 -5.09 7.93 9.62
C ALA A 148 -6.55 7.81 10.08
N GLY A 149 -6.81 7.49 11.35
CA GLY A 149 -8.15 7.36 11.92
C GLY A 149 -8.81 6.00 11.69
N TRP A 150 -8.02 4.95 11.43
CA TRP A 150 -8.51 3.59 11.29
C TRP A 150 -8.61 2.89 12.64
N ASN A 151 -9.50 1.90 12.76
CA ASN A 151 -9.73 1.14 13.97
C ASN A 151 -9.21 -0.30 13.84
N PRO A 152 -8.54 -0.85 14.88
CA PRO A 152 -8.17 -2.26 14.90
C PRO A 152 -9.43 -3.11 15.16
N ALA A 153 -9.85 -3.88 14.15
CA ALA A 153 -11.09 -4.63 14.19
C ALA A 153 -10.91 -6.11 14.59
N HIS A 154 -9.72 -6.67 14.38
CA HIS A 154 -9.46 -8.07 14.73
C HIS A 154 -7.96 -8.35 14.87
N LYS A 155 -7.58 -9.13 15.87
CA LYS A 155 -6.23 -9.69 16.02
C LYS A 155 -6.28 -11.18 15.72
N GLY A 156 -5.62 -11.57 14.64
CA GLY A 156 -5.48 -12.98 14.24
C GLY A 156 -4.11 -13.52 14.63
N LYS A 157 -4.09 -14.66 15.32
CA LYS A 157 -2.82 -15.38 15.55
C LYS A 157 -2.32 -15.98 14.25
N TYR A 158 -0.99 -16.04 14.13
CA TYR A 158 -0.36 -16.77 13.03
C TYR A 158 -0.86 -18.23 13.03
N GLN A 159 -1.30 -18.69 11.88
CA GLN A 159 -1.65 -20.07 11.64
C GLN A 159 -0.77 -20.65 10.54
N THR A 160 -0.14 -21.78 10.80
CA THR A 160 0.55 -22.54 9.76
C THR A 160 -0.49 -23.10 8.80
N TRP A 161 -0.39 -22.75 7.55
CA TRP A 161 -1.18 -23.43 6.51
C TRP A 161 -0.74 -24.90 6.46
N GLY A 162 -1.69 -25.81 6.45
CA GLY A 162 -1.41 -27.24 6.35
C GLY A 162 -0.53 -27.57 5.12
N LYS A 163 0.25 -28.64 5.21
CA LYS A 163 1.19 -29.06 4.14
C LYS A 163 0.55 -29.14 2.73
N HIS A 164 -0.76 -29.40 2.67
CA HIS A 164 -1.53 -29.54 1.42
C HIS A 164 -2.02 -28.20 0.81
N SER A 165 -1.84 -27.07 1.49
CA SER A 165 -2.30 -25.76 1.01
C SER A 165 -1.22 -24.89 0.38
N LYS A 166 0.03 -25.36 0.33
CA LYS A 166 1.12 -24.65 -0.35
C LYS A 166 0.99 -24.81 -1.86
N ARG A 167 0.73 -23.72 -2.56
CA ARG A 167 0.77 -23.67 -4.03
C ARG A 167 2.23 -23.50 -4.48
N PRO A 168 2.66 -24.15 -5.57
CA PRO A 168 3.97 -23.90 -6.18
C PRO A 168 4.15 -22.40 -6.45
N GLY A 169 5.30 -21.84 -6.09
CA GLY A 169 5.60 -20.41 -6.29
C GLY A 169 4.97 -19.45 -5.26
N GLN A 170 4.27 -19.95 -4.25
CA GLN A 170 3.72 -19.10 -3.21
C GLN A 170 4.83 -18.49 -2.35
N ILE A 171 4.86 -17.15 -2.29
CA ILE A 171 5.79 -16.41 -1.42
C ILE A 171 5.46 -16.75 0.04
N GLU A 172 6.47 -17.16 0.80
CA GLU A 172 6.31 -17.46 2.21
C GLU A 172 5.92 -16.20 2.97
N GLN A 173 4.70 -16.19 3.52
CA GLN A 173 4.23 -15.06 4.33
C GLN A 173 4.90 -15.06 5.70
N SER A 174 5.05 -13.87 6.26
CA SER A 174 5.56 -13.68 7.62
C SER A 174 4.80 -14.55 8.64
N LYS A 175 5.57 -15.19 9.55
CA LYS A 175 5.07 -16.04 10.64
C LYS A 175 4.62 -15.24 11.87
N SER A 176 4.20 -14.01 11.70
CA SER A 176 3.74 -13.13 12.77
C SER A 176 2.23 -12.99 12.80
N ASP A 177 1.71 -12.61 13.96
CA ASP A 177 0.31 -12.27 14.15
C ASP A 177 -0.08 -11.10 13.24
N LYS A 178 -1.35 -11.05 12.88
CA LYS A 178 -1.89 -9.99 12.00
C LYS A 178 -2.99 -9.22 12.74
N VAL A 179 -2.94 -7.90 12.61
CA VAL A 179 -4.06 -7.03 13.01
C VAL A 179 -4.79 -6.58 11.76
N ARG A 180 -6.10 -6.82 11.73
CA ARG A 180 -6.96 -6.24 10.70
C ARG A 180 -7.42 -4.86 11.15
N TRP A 181 -7.13 -3.87 10.33
CA TRP A 181 -7.57 -2.51 10.47
C TRP A 181 -8.74 -2.23 9.54
N GLU A 182 -9.71 -1.47 10.00
CA GLU A 182 -10.90 -1.11 9.21
C GLU A 182 -11.18 0.37 9.33
N PHE A 183 -11.72 0.93 8.24
CA PHE A 183 -12.25 2.28 8.17
C PHE A 183 -13.63 2.24 7.51
N THR A 184 -14.64 2.81 8.14
CA THR A 184 -15.99 2.97 7.57
C THR A 184 -16.05 4.28 6.78
N LEU A 185 -16.45 4.19 5.49
CA LEU A 185 -16.58 5.33 4.57
C LEU A 185 -17.89 6.10 4.77
#